data_74134ddfad1944e475dce8d38275d824
#
_entry.id   74134ddfad1944e475dce8d38275d824
#
_cell.length_a   1.000
_cell.length_b   1.000
_cell.length_c   1.000
_cell.angle_alpha   90.00
_cell.angle_beta   90.00
_cell.angle_gamma   90.00
#
_symmetry.space_group_name_H-M   'P 1'
#
loop_
_entity.id
_entity.type
_entity.pdbx_description
1 polymer ?
#
loop_
_entity_poly.entity_id
_entity_poly.type
_entity_poly.pdbx_seq_one_letter_code
_entity_poly.pdbx_strand_id
1 'polypeptide(L)'
;MGRKAREERQERREDIVAKRTQAKRKTTLMAAGILALIAVIVGYASFVFITQVDSTGALGAPPGAGKLGDEHIHSSLLVRIFGDKFDFAVPSYQIKNSWIHFEDSDGTTIHRHSTGVTLGFLFDSLNIGIDNKCFVFPDGRQFCTNEDYSLKYYINHLSLIHI
;
A
#
# COMPACT_ATOMS: atom_id res chain seq x y z
N MET A 1 -58.61 -10.08 53.96
CA MET A 1 -57.40 -9.29 53.58
C MET A 1 -56.42 -10.03 52.75
N GLY A 2 -56.35 -11.36 52.67
CA GLY A 2 -55.27 -12.07 51.94
C GLY A 2 -55.34 -12.11 50.39
N ARG A 3 -56.49 -11.91 49.80
CA ARG A 3 -56.75 -12.12 48.36
C ARG A 3 -56.15 -10.94 47.53
N LYS A 4 -56.48 -9.73 47.91
CA LYS A 4 -55.90 -8.49 47.24
C LYS A 4 -54.40 -8.44 47.32
N ALA A 5 -53.76 -8.76 48.42
CA ALA A 5 -52.34 -8.76 48.58
C ALA A 5 -51.62 -9.83 47.72
N ARG A 6 -52.29 -10.94 47.38
CA ARG A 6 -51.76 -11.95 46.45
C ARG A 6 -51.88 -11.48 45.02
N GLU A 7 -52.97 -10.86 44.62
CA GLU A 7 -53.16 -10.27 43.28
C GLU A 7 -52.15 -9.20 43.02
N GLU A 8 -51.90 -8.23 43.91
CA GLU A 8 -50.89 -7.21 43.79
C GLU A 8 -49.44 -7.78 43.66
N ARG A 9 -49.12 -8.85 44.38
CA ARG A 9 -47.80 -9.51 44.26
C ARG A 9 -47.64 -10.23 42.93
N GLN A 10 -48.72 -10.76 42.38
CA GLN A 10 -48.69 -11.45 41.09
C GLN A 10 -48.52 -10.43 39.96
N GLU A 11 -49.26 -9.34 39.96
CA GLU A 11 -49.11 -8.24 39.00
C GLU A 11 -47.68 -7.64 39.00
N ARG A 12 -47.10 -7.40 40.17
CA ARG A 12 -45.73 -6.94 40.29
C ARG A 12 -44.69 -7.93 39.71
N ARG A 13 -44.93 -9.22 39.87
CA ARG A 13 -44.05 -10.25 39.30
C ARG A 13 -44.18 -10.30 37.78
N GLU A 14 -45.36 -10.20 37.25
CA GLU A 14 -45.61 -10.17 35.81
C GLU A 14 -44.96 -8.93 35.16
N ASP A 15 -45.11 -7.76 35.78
CA ASP A 15 -44.47 -6.51 35.35
C ASP A 15 -42.93 -6.60 35.33
N ILE A 16 -42.35 -7.19 36.39
CA ILE A 16 -40.87 -7.37 36.45
C ILE A 16 -40.42 -8.33 35.37
N VAL A 17 -41.14 -9.43 35.13
CA VAL A 17 -40.81 -10.39 34.08
C VAL A 17 -40.93 -9.75 32.70
N ALA A 18 -42.01 -9.00 32.45
CA ALA A 18 -42.22 -8.29 31.19
C ALA A 18 -41.11 -7.28 30.92
N LYS A 19 -40.74 -6.46 31.91
CA LYS A 19 -39.63 -5.50 31.79
C LYS A 19 -38.29 -6.19 31.54
N ARG A 20 -37.98 -7.29 32.21
CA ARG A 20 -36.76 -8.08 31.99
C ARG A 20 -36.73 -8.70 30.59
N THR A 21 -37.84 -9.18 30.11
CA THR A 21 -37.95 -9.77 28.76
C THR A 21 -37.73 -8.70 27.69
N GLN A 22 -38.32 -7.51 27.86
CA GLN A 22 -38.13 -6.38 26.97
C GLN A 22 -36.66 -5.91 26.97
N ALA A 23 -36.02 -5.80 28.14
CA ALA A 23 -34.64 -5.43 28.28
C ALA A 23 -33.72 -6.46 27.58
N LYS A 24 -33.96 -7.76 27.79
CA LYS A 24 -33.21 -8.82 27.09
C LYS A 24 -33.37 -8.75 25.57
N ARG A 25 -34.61 -8.53 25.07
CA ARG A 25 -34.84 -8.38 23.62
C ARG A 25 -34.10 -7.20 23.06
N LYS A 26 -34.08 -6.03 23.73
CA LYS A 26 -33.33 -4.86 23.30
C LYS A 26 -31.83 -5.14 23.25
N THR A 27 -31.25 -5.75 24.29
CA THR A 27 -29.81 -6.11 24.29
C THR A 27 -29.47 -7.13 23.22
N THR A 28 -30.33 -8.13 22.99
CA THR A 28 -30.11 -9.11 21.91
C THR A 28 -30.19 -8.48 20.54
N LEU A 29 -31.14 -7.57 20.30
CA LEU A 29 -31.24 -6.84 19.03
C LEU A 29 -30.03 -5.91 18.81
N MET A 30 -29.58 -5.22 19.85
CA MET A 30 -28.36 -4.40 19.78
C MET A 30 -27.13 -5.26 19.47
N ALA A 31 -26.95 -6.37 20.16
CA ALA A 31 -25.85 -7.30 19.90
C ALA A 31 -25.89 -7.87 18.47
N ALA A 32 -27.08 -8.27 18.01
CA ALA A 32 -27.27 -8.75 16.64
C ALA A 32 -26.94 -7.65 15.60
N GLY A 33 -27.35 -6.40 15.86
CA GLY A 33 -27.03 -5.26 15.01
C GLY A 33 -25.53 -4.98 14.93
N ILE A 34 -24.82 -5.03 16.06
CA ILE A 34 -23.37 -4.86 16.11
C ILE A 34 -22.66 -5.99 15.33
N LEU A 35 -23.07 -7.24 15.53
CA LEU A 35 -22.50 -8.37 14.81
C LEU A 35 -22.73 -8.28 13.30
N ALA A 36 -23.94 -7.86 12.89
CA ALA A 36 -24.23 -7.63 11.47
C ALA A 36 -23.35 -6.52 10.88
N LEU A 37 -23.17 -5.43 11.61
CA LEU A 37 -22.26 -4.34 11.17
C LEU A 37 -20.82 -4.82 11.02
N ILE A 38 -20.31 -5.57 11.98
CA ILE A 38 -18.95 -6.16 11.89
C ILE A 38 -18.85 -7.09 10.68
N ALA A 39 -19.84 -7.93 10.45
CA ALA A 39 -19.85 -8.83 9.30
C ALA A 39 -19.83 -8.07 7.96
N VAL A 40 -20.57 -6.96 7.86
CA VAL A 40 -20.54 -6.09 6.67
C VAL A 40 -19.18 -5.44 6.47
N ILE A 41 -18.57 -4.91 7.54
CA ILE A 41 -17.24 -4.28 7.46
C ILE A 41 -16.19 -5.29 7.04
N VAL A 42 -16.15 -6.47 7.66
CA VAL A 42 -15.19 -7.53 7.33
C VAL A 42 -15.44 -8.05 5.90
N GLY A 43 -16.69 -8.27 5.52
CA GLY A 43 -17.04 -8.71 4.17
C GLY A 43 -16.63 -7.69 3.11
N TYR A 44 -16.87 -6.40 3.34
CA TYR A 44 -16.46 -5.33 2.45
C TYR A 44 -14.93 -5.21 2.36
N ALA A 45 -14.23 -5.23 3.50
CA ALA A 45 -12.78 -5.20 3.52
C ALA A 45 -12.15 -6.41 2.79
N SER A 46 -12.71 -7.61 2.98
CA SER A 46 -12.30 -8.81 2.26
C SER A 46 -12.56 -8.70 0.76
N PHE A 47 -13.71 -8.18 0.37
CA PHE A 47 -14.06 -7.96 -1.04
C PHE A 47 -13.06 -6.98 -1.69
N VAL A 48 -12.81 -5.82 -1.06
CA VAL A 48 -11.83 -4.85 -1.56
C VAL A 48 -10.44 -5.48 -1.65
N PHE A 49 -10.01 -6.21 -0.62
CA PHE A 49 -8.72 -6.89 -0.64
C PHE A 49 -8.60 -7.87 -1.81
N ILE A 50 -9.59 -8.73 -2.03
CA ILE A 50 -9.57 -9.72 -3.12
C ILE A 50 -9.62 -9.06 -4.50
N THR A 51 -10.37 -7.97 -4.66
CA THR A 51 -10.49 -7.27 -5.95
C THR A 51 -9.28 -6.40 -6.27
N GLN A 52 -8.48 -6.01 -5.27
CA GLN A 52 -7.24 -5.25 -5.45
C GLN A 52 -5.98 -6.13 -5.57
N VAL A 53 -6.08 -7.43 -5.30
CA VAL A 53 -5.03 -8.38 -5.67
C VAL A 53 -5.10 -8.57 -7.18
N ASP A 54 -4.24 -7.85 -7.89
CA ASP A 54 -4.13 -7.93 -9.34
C ASP A 54 -3.80 -9.37 -9.77
N SER A 55 -3.97 -9.67 -11.07
CA SER A 55 -3.61 -10.95 -11.72
C SER A 55 -2.16 -11.39 -11.47
N THR A 56 -1.33 -10.47 -11.02
CA THR A 56 0.06 -10.69 -10.56
C THR A 56 0.14 -11.42 -9.20
N GLY A 57 -0.97 -11.53 -8.45
CA GLY A 57 -1.03 -12.20 -7.14
C GLY A 57 -0.42 -11.40 -5.98
N ALA A 58 -0.09 -10.12 -6.17
CA ALA A 58 0.48 -9.28 -5.13
C ALA A 58 -0.17 -7.88 -5.09
N LEU A 59 -0.38 -7.35 -3.88
CA LEU A 59 -0.83 -5.97 -3.69
C LEU A 59 0.27 -4.99 -4.10
N GLY A 60 -0.14 -3.90 -4.78
CA GLY A 60 0.79 -2.84 -5.17
C GLY A 60 1.68 -3.20 -6.36
N ALA A 61 1.26 -4.14 -7.19
CA ALA A 61 1.92 -4.41 -8.45
C ALA A 61 1.92 -3.16 -9.34
N PRO A 62 3.06 -2.81 -9.96
CA PRO A 62 3.10 -1.71 -10.92
C PRO A 62 2.30 -2.06 -12.17
N PRO A 63 1.71 -1.06 -12.86
CA PRO A 63 0.97 -1.29 -14.09
C PRO A 63 1.81 -2.03 -15.14
N GLY A 64 1.25 -3.11 -15.70
CA GLY A 64 1.92 -3.92 -16.72
C GLY A 64 2.95 -4.92 -16.20
N ALA A 65 3.14 -5.03 -14.88
CA ALA A 65 3.99 -6.06 -14.31
C ALA A 65 3.41 -7.46 -14.51
N GLY A 66 4.28 -8.43 -14.73
CA GLY A 66 3.98 -9.85 -14.65
C GLY A 66 3.79 -10.33 -13.21
N LYS A 67 3.90 -11.63 -12.99
CA LYS A 67 3.82 -12.19 -11.64
C LYS A 67 5.11 -11.90 -10.86
N LEU A 68 4.98 -11.50 -9.59
CA LEU A 68 6.17 -11.32 -8.73
C LEU A 68 6.96 -12.62 -8.61
N GLY A 69 8.26 -12.54 -8.90
CA GLY A 69 9.17 -13.67 -8.89
C GLY A 69 9.22 -14.47 -10.20
N ASP A 70 8.57 -14.02 -11.28
CA ASP A 70 8.67 -14.66 -12.61
C ASP A 70 10.01 -14.36 -13.31
N GLU A 71 10.72 -13.33 -12.87
CA GLU A 71 12.09 -13.02 -13.28
C GLU A 71 12.97 -12.69 -12.07
N HIS A 72 14.30 -12.83 -12.27
CA HIS A 72 15.32 -12.27 -11.40
C HIS A 72 16.44 -11.75 -12.28
N ILE A 73 16.37 -10.48 -12.63
CA ILE A 73 17.29 -9.84 -13.57
C ILE A 73 18.06 -8.72 -12.86
N HIS A 74 19.37 -8.69 -13.11
CA HIS A 74 20.26 -7.66 -12.64
C HIS A 74 20.57 -6.68 -13.78
N SER A 75 20.55 -5.40 -13.47
CA SER A 75 20.93 -4.33 -14.39
C SER A 75 21.77 -3.28 -13.69
N SER A 76 22.80 -2.78 -14.36
CA SER A 76 23.62 -1.71 -13.78
C SER A 76 22.95 -0.35 -13.96
N LEU A 77 22.97 0.46 -12.91
CA LEU A 77 22.55 1.85 -12.92
C LEU A 77 23.68 2.75 -12.43
N LEU A 78 23.94 3.81 -13.15
CA LEU A 78 24.86 4.86 -12.74
C LEU A 78 24.20 6.23 -12.89
N VAL A 79 24.00 6.92 -11.80
CA VAL A 79 23.57 8.31 -11.76
C VAL A 79 24.78 9.20 -11.41
N ARG A 80 25.03 10.23 -12.19
CA ARG A 80 26.06 11.23 -11.92
C ARG A 80 25.44 12.62 -11.83
N ILE A 81 25.88 13.39 -10.83
CA ILE A 81 25.45 14.78 -10.61
C ILE A 81 26.71 15.62 -10.63
N PHE A 82 26.84 16.49 -11.63
CA PHE A 82 28.05 17.30 -11.89
C PHE A 82 29.33 16.47 -11.97
N GLY A 83 29.22 15.22 -12.45
CA GLY A 83 30.37 14.31 -12.58
C GLY A 83 30.52 13.34 -11.41
N ASP A 84 30.01 13.64 -10.24
CA ASP A 84 30.09 12.78 -9.06
C ASP A 84 29.05 11.69 -9.10
N LYS A 85 29.44 10.46 -8.73
CA LYS A 85 28.52 9.33 -8.63
C LYS A 85 27.57 9.54 -7.45
N PHE A 86 26.26 9.42 -7.70
CA PHE A 86 25.27 9.35 -6.63
C PHE A 86 25.24 7.95 -6.04
N ASP A 87 25.20 7.87 -4.71
CA ASP A 87 25.25 6.59 -3.98
C ASP A 87 23.87 6.13 -3.50
N PHE A 88 23.34 5.08 -4.16
CA PHE A 88 22.12 4.40 -3.74
C PHE A 88 22.38 3.27 -2.72
N ALA A 89 23.62 3.03 -2.28
CA ALA A 89 23.95 2.00 -1.29
C ALA A 89 23.47 2.34 0.12
N VAL A 90 23.14 3.61 0.37
CA VAL A 90 22.66 4.03 1.70
C VAL A 90 21.31 3.37 2.05
N PRO A 91 21.06 3.04 3.34
CA PRO A 91 19.87 2.28 3.76
C PRO A 91 18.53 2.88 3.33
N SER A 92 18.48 4.21 3.14
CA SER A 92 17.28 4.91 2.71
C SER A 92 16.81 4.54 1.30
N TYR A 93 17.65 3.95 0.46
CA TYR A 93 17.33 3.52 -0.91
C TYR A 93 17.28 1.99 -1.09
N GLN A 94 17.62 1.22 -0.05
CA GLN A 94 17.68 -0.24 -0.13
C GLN A 94 16.32 -0.89 0.12
N ILE A 95 15.98 -1.91 -0.68
CA ILE A 95 14.80 -2.80 -0.56
C ILE A 95 13.48 -2.01 -0.39
N LYS A 96 13.29 -0.96 -1.20
CA LYS A 96 12.08 -0.10 -1.12
C LYS A 96 10.83 -0.74 -1.70
N ASN A 97 11.01 -1.70 -2.61
CA ASN A 97 9.91 -2.38 -3.27
C ASN A 97 10.32 -3.82 -3.61
N SER A 98 9.37 -4.77 -3.58
CA SER A 98 9.64 -6.17 -3.89
C SER A 98 9.77 -6.46 -5.39
N TRP A 99 9.29 -5.57 -6.25
CA TRP A 99 9.27 -5.76 -7.70
C TRP A 99 10.58 -5.34 -8.38
N ILE A 100 11.21 -4.27 -7.84
CA ILE A 100 12.47 -3.72 -8.31
C ILE A 100 13.12 -2.92 -7.18
N HIS A 101 14.39 -3.16 -6.91
CA HIS A 101 15.10 -2.49 -5.81
C HIS A 101 16.62 -2.58 -5.94
N PHE A 102 17.31 -1.87 -5.05
CA PHE A 102 18.71 -2.09 -4.68
C PHE A 102 18.76 -2.93 -3.41
N GLU A 103 19.76 -3.80 -3.28
CA GLU A 103 19.98 -4.63 -2.08
C GLU A 103 21.47 -4.81 -1.78
N ASP A 104 21.78 -5.49 -0.68
CA ASP A 104 23.15 -5.84 -0.25
C ASP A 104 24.11 -4.65 -0.10
N SER A 105 23.57 -3.44 0.17
CA SER A 105 24.35 -2.20 0.18
C SER A 105 25.05 -1.92 -1.16
N ASP A 106 24.57 -2.48 -2.26
CA ASP A 106 24.99 -2.12 -3.61
C ASP A 106 24.03 -1.07 -4.18
N GLY A 107 24.56 0.09 -4.52
CA GLY A 107 23.83 1.20 -5.14
C GLY A 107 24.02 1.29 -6.64
N THR A 108 24.54 0.25 -7.27
CA THR A 108 24.83 0.21 -8.71
C THR A 108 24.11 -0.90 -9.46
N THR A 109 23.67 -1.92 -8.75
CA THR A 109 22.94 -3.05 -9.33
C THR A 109 21.46 -2.99 -8.93
N ILE A 110 20.60 -2.93 -9.93
CA ILE A 110 19.16 -3.02 -9.78
C ILE A 110 18.75 -4.48 -9.86
N HIS A 111 17.96 -4.95 -8.91
CA HIS A 111 17.31 -6.25 -8.92
C HIS A 111 15.86 -6.10 -9.37
N ARG A 112 15.46 -6.77 -10.45
CA ARG A 112 14.08 -6.79 -10.96
C ARG A 112 13.51 -8.19 -10.86
N HIS A 113 12.36 -8.33 -10.19
CA HIS A 113 11.73 -9.61 -9.85
C HIS A 113 10.46 -9.90 -10.64
N SER A 114 10.18 -9.15 -11.69
CA SER A 114 9.04 -9.41 -12.57
C SER A 114 9.21 -8.76 -13.95
N THR A 115 8.60 -9.40 -14.96
CA THR A 115 8.45 -8.81 -16.30
C THR A 115 7.66 -7.50 -16.24
N GLY A 116 7.89 -6.61 -17.19
CA GLY A 116 7.14 -5.36 -17.36
C GLY A 116 7.37 -4.28 -16.31
N VAL A 117 8.18 -4.53 -15.28
CA VAL A 117 8.53 -3.51 -14.27
C VAL A 117 9.53 -2.53 -14.85
N THR A 118 9.22 -1.25 -14.75
CA THR A 118 9.98 -0.16 -15.37
C THR A 118 10.98 0.49 -14.42
N LEU A 119 12.00 1.14 -14.99
CA LEU A 119 12.92 1.99 -14.22
C LEU A 119 12.20 3.20 -13.57
N GLY A 120 11.14 3.73 -14.24
CA GLY A 120 10.29 4.76 -13.66
C GLY A 120 9.69 4.33 -12.33
N PHE A 121 9.17 3.10 -12.26
CA PHE A 121 8.63 2.55 -11.02
C PHE A 121 9.70 2.38 -9.91
N LEU A 122 10.96 2.07 -10.27
CA LEU A 122 12.05 2.10 -9.28
C LEU A 122 12.18 3.50 -8.68
N PHE A 123 12.30 4.54 -9.50
CA PHE A 123 12.47 5.91 -9.01
C PHE A 123 11.25 6.39 -8.22
N ASP A 124 10.03 6.06 -8.64
CA ASP A 124 8.81 6.33 -7.88
C ASP A 124 8.85 5.67 -6.49
N SER A 125 9.32 4.43 -6.39
CA SER A 125 9.46 3.71 -5.12
C SER A 125 10.50 4.33 -4.18
N LEU A 126 11.46 5.05 -4.74
CA LEU A 126 12.48 5.82 -4.00
C LEU A 126 12.03 7.25 -3.68
N ASN A 127 10.82 7.65 -4.08
CA ASN A 127 10.30 9.02 -4.06
C ASN A 127 11.20 10.00 -4.84
N ILE A 128 11.81 9.54 -5.92
CA ILE A 128 12.62 10.35 -6.83
C ILE A 128 11.78 10.66 -8.05
N GLY A 129 11.51 11.96 -8.27
CA GLY A 129 10.88 12.44 -9.49
C GLY A 129 11.89 12.48 -10.64
N ILE A 130 11.49 11.94 -11.79
CA ILE A 130 12.33 11.94 -12.98
C ILE A 130 11.48 12.24 -14.22
N ASP A 131 11.88 13.21 -15.01
CA ASP A 131 11.27 13.53 -16.29
C ASP A 131 12.34 13.91 -17.33
N ASN A 132 11.95 14.40 -18.49
CA ASN A 132 12.86 14.75 -19.57
C ASN A 132 13.72 16.00 -19.29
N LYS A 133 13.49 16.70 -18.19
CA LYS A 133 14.19 17.94 -17.82
C LYS A 133 14.80 17.92 -16.44
N CYS A 134 14.19 17.23 -15.50
CA CYS A 134 14.54 17.31 -14.08
C CYS A 134 14.72 15.94 -13.44
N PHE A 135 15.63 15.91 -12.48
CA PHE A 135 15.80 14.85 -11.51
C PHE A 135 15.59 15.46 -10.11
N VAL A 136 14.57 15.00 -9.38
CA VAL A 136 14.10 15.60 -8.13
C VAL A 136 14.22 14.60 -7.00
N PHE A 137 15.00 14.93 -5.98
CA PHE A 137 15.19 14.08 -4.79
C PHE A 137 14.08 14.26 -3.75
N PRO A 138 13.87 13.25 -2.86
CA PRO A 138 12.87 13.33 -1.78
C PRO A 138 13.08 14.50 -0.82
N ASP A 139 14.30 15.00 -0.69
CA ASP A 139 14.67 16.15 0.15
C ASP A 139 14.42 17.51 -0.53
N GLY A 140 13.86 17.50 -1.74
CA GLY A 140 13.52 18.70 -2.50
C GLY A 140 14.66 19.25 -3.36
N ARG A 141 15.86 18.66 -3.36
CA ARG A 141 16.92 19.04 -4.30
C ARG A 141 16.50 18.68 -5.71
N GLN A 142 16.73 19.63 -6.64
CA GLN A 142 16.37 19.47 -8.04
C GLN A 142 17.58 19.72 -8.93
N PHE A 143 17.77 18.87 -9.93
CA PHE A 143 18.80 18.98 -10.95
C PHE A 143 18.12 18.98 -12.31
N CYS A 144 17.93 20.17 -12.86
CA CYS A 144 17.19 20.38 -14.09
C CYS A 144 18.08 20.88 -15.21
N THR A 145 17.71 20.54 -16.44
CA THR A 145 18.30 21.14 -17.64
C THR A 145 18.07 22.65 -17.67
N ASN A 146 19.12 23.43 -17.86
CA ASN A 146 19.11 24.87 -18.01
C ASN A 146 20.18 25.30 -19.06
N GLU A 147 20.56 26.58 -19.08
CA GLU A 147 21.55 27.11 -20.02
C GLU A 147 22.95 26.49 -19.82
N ASP A 148 23.33 26.15 -18.58
CA ASP A 148 24.67 25.67 -18.22
C ASP A 148 24.75 24.14 -18.15
N TYR A 149 23.64 23.46 -17.87
CA TYR A 149 23.61 22.03 -17.58
C TYR A 149 22.49 21.33 -18.33
N SER A 150 22.69 20.06 -18.70
CA SER A 150 21.68 19.23 -19.33
C SER A 150 21.59 17.87 -18.66
N LEU A 151 20.35 17.44 -18.32
CA LEU A 151 20.07 16.08 -17.92
C LEU A 151 20.13 15.17 -19.15
N LYS A 152 20.84 14.06 -19.04
CA LYS A 152 21.03 13.11 -20.14
C LYS A 152 20.80 11.70 -19.65
N TYR A 153 20.14 10.89 -20.47
CA TYR A 153 19.89 9.48 -20.24
C TYR A 153 20.63 8.63 -21.26
N TYR A 154 21.16 7.50 -20.81
CA TYR A 154 21.86 6.55 -21.65
C TYR A 154 21.39 5.13 -21.34
N ILE A 155 21.11 4.33 -22.37
CA ILE A 155 20.92 2.88 -22.26
C ILE A 155 21.97 2.22 -23.15
N ASN A 156 22.76 1.32 -22.56
CA ASN A 156 23.85 0.62 -23.27
C ASN A 156 24.76 1.59 -24.06
N HIS A 157 25.11 2.71 -23.43
CA HIS A 157 25.91 3.80 -24.01
C HIS A 157 25.23 4.57 -25.15
N LEU A 158 23.98 4.28 -25.48
CA LEU A 158 23.19 5.05 -26.43
C LEU A 158 22.45 6.18 -25.73
N SER A 159 22.62 7.41 -26.19
CA SER A 159 21.92 8.58 -25.65
C SER A 159 20.43 8.54 -26.03
N LEU A 160 19.55 8.83 -25.06
CA LEU A 160 18.11 8.92 -25.27
C LEU A 160 17.61 10.37 -25.43
N ILE A 161 18.47 11.28 -25.87
CA ILE A 161 18.19 12.72 -25.92
C ILE A 161 16.99 13.09 -26.83
N HIS A 162 16.46 12.17 -27.61
CA HIS A 162 15.44 12.42 -28.61
C HIS A 162 14.20 11.52 -28.49
N ILE A 163 13.81 11.17 -27.25
CA ILE A 163 12.54 10.49 -27.03
C ILE A 163 11.52 11.49 -26.50
#